data_29e3ab375c9fe0234658aec5f5661834
#
_entry.id   29e3ab375c9fe0234658aec5f5661834
#
_cell.length_a   1.000
_cell.length_b   1.000
_cell.length_c   1.000
_cell.angle_alpha   90.00
_cell.angle_beta   90.00
_cell.angle_gamma   90.00
#
_symmetry.space_group_name_H-M   'P 1'
#
loop_
_entity.id
_entity.type
_entity.pdbx_description
1 polymer ?
#
loop_
_entity_poly.entity_id
_entity_poly.type
_entity_poly.pdbx_seq_one_letter_code
_entity_poly.pdbx_strand_id
1 'polypeptide(L)'
;MTERWASVFDFKLLTFNSILLTFAVLKFWVMNAAVAYVHEQLTGKKDFPKFKAGDNITVNYKIIEGNKERIQSFRGDVIKCQGEGSTATFTVRKISDGVGVERLFPFFSPNIDSIVLNKSGRVRRARLYYQRGRSGKSARIQEKKRALETA
;
A
#
# COMPACT_ATOMS: atom_id res chain seq x y z
N MET A 1 65.06 -6.06 -9.44
CA MET A 1 64.51 -6.66 -8.19
C MET A 1 63.44 -5.76 -7.59
N THR A 2 62.39 -5.33 -8.36
CA THR A 2 61.39 -4.35 -7.87
C THR A 2 59.94 -4.72 -8.22
N GLU A 3 59.69 -5.94 -8.68
CA GLU A 3 58.30 -6.29 -9.12
C GLU A 3 57.53 -7.25 -8.21
N ARG A 4 58.07 -7.61 -7.04
CA ARG A 4 57.48 -8.66 -6.19
C ARG A 4 56.58 -8.14 -5.05
N TRP A 5 56.51 -6.85 -4.84
CA TRP A 5 55.76 -6.25 -3.72
C TRP A 5 54.41 -5.72 -4.11
N ALA A 6 54.13 -5.45 -5.38
CA ALA A 6 52.87 -4.90 -5.85
C ALA A 6 51.73 -5.94 -5.82
N SER A 7 52.02 -7.23 -6.06
CA SER A 7 51.00 -8.28 -6.16
C SER A 7 50.42 -8.72 -4.80
N VAL A 8 51.14 -8.53 -3.71
CA VAL A 8 50.69 -8.94 -2.36
C VAL A 8 49.75 -7.89 -1.73
N PHE A 9 49.96 -6.62 -2.10
CA PHE A 9 49.10 -5.53 -1.59
C PHE A 9 47.70 -5.52 -2.24
N ASP A 10 47.61 -5.82 -3.53
CA ASP A 10 46.32 -5.87 -4.24
C ASP A 10 45.46 -7.05 -3.81
N PHE A 11 46.07 -8.19 -3.48
CA PHE A 11 45.33 -9.37 -3.03
C PHE A 11 44.71 -9.17 -1.62
N LYS A 12 45.40 -8.44 -0.72
CA LYS A 12 44.87 -8.10 0.61
C LYS A 12 43.75 -7.07 0.55
N LEU A 13 43.82 -6.10 -0.34
CA LEU A 13 42.75 -5.10 -0.55
C LEU A 13 41.49 -5.73 -1.18
N LEU A 14 41.65 -6.65 -2.12
CA LEU A 14 40.52 -7.38 -2.74
C LEU A 14 39.81 -8.29 -1.74
N THR A 15 40.52 -8.98 -0.85
CA THR A 15 39.91 -9.83 0.18
C THR A 15 39.24 -9.01 1.27
N PHE A 16 39.79 -7.85 1.66
CA PHE A 16 39.18 -6.97 2.66
C PHE A 16 37.89 -6.33 2.14
N ASN A 17 37.87 -5.91 0.88
CA ASN A 17 36.66 -5.37 0.24
C ASN A 17 35.57 -6.44 0.05
N SER A 18 35.96 -7.68 -0.28
CA SER A 18 34.99 -8.77 -0.42
C SER A 18 34.36 -9.16 0.93
N ILE A 19 35.11 -9.15 2.00
CA ILE A 19 34.62 -9.41 3.37
C ILE A 19 33.68 -8.29 3.84
N LEU A 20 34.02 -7.03 3.59
CA LEU A 20 33.14 -5.89 3.89
C LEU A 20 31.81 -5.96 3.09
N LEU A 21 31.89 -6.36 1.83
CA LEU A 21 30.70 -6.51 0.98
C LEU A 21 29.80 -7.64 1.48
N THR A 22 30.38 -8.78 1.89
CA THR A 22 29.62 -9.92 2.45
C THR A 22 28.98 -9.56 3.79
N PHE A 23 29.65 -8.82 4.67
CA PHE A 23 29.07 -8.33 5.92
C PHE A 23 27.94 -7.31 5.67
N ALA A 24 28.07 -6.43 4.69
CA ALA A 24 27.03 -5.49 4.32
C ALA A 24 25.79 -6.20 3.78
N VAL A 25 25.96 -7.18 2.91
CA VAL A 25 24.87 -8.00 2.36
C VAL A 25 24.21 -8.83 3.45
N LEU A 26 24.99 -9.46 4.33
CA LEU A 26 24.46 -10.23 5.45
C LEU A 26 23.65 -9.35 6.41
N LYS A 27 24.16 -8.16 6.74
CA LYS A 27 23.44 -7.18 7.59
C LYS A 27 22.15 -6.72 6.95
N PHE A 28 22.15 -6.46 5.64
CA PHE A 28 20.94 -6.08 4.91
C PHE A 28 19.92 -7.22 4.88
N TRP A 29 20.36 -8.46 4.69
CA TRP A 29 19.49 -9.63 4.70
C TRP A 29 18.87 -9.89 6.08
N VAL A 30 19.65 -9.79 7.16
CA VAL A 30 19.16 -9.95 8.55
C VAL A 30 18.17 -8.84 8.92
N MET A 31 18.44 -7.58 8.51
CA MET A 31 17.49 -6.48 8.74
C MET A 31 16.16 -6.72 8.00
N ASN A 32 16.20 -7.20 6.76
CA ASN A 32 14.99 -7.51 6.01
C ASN A 32 14.21 -8.67 6.64
N ALA A 33 14.87 -9.70 7.15
CA ALA A 33 14.24 -10.81 7.85
C ALA A 33 13.56 -10.35 9.15
N ALA A 34 14.21 -9.49 9.93
CA ALA A 34 13.64 -8.93 11.15
C ALA A 34 12.41 -8.04 10.85
N VAL A 35 12.48 -7.22 9.81
CA VAL A 35 11.34 -6.41 9.36
C VAL A 35 10.19 -7.30 8.88
N ALA A 36 10.48 -8.36 8.11
CA ALA A 36 9.47 -9.32 7.66
C ALA A 36 8.78 -10.00 8.83
N TYR A 37 9.53 -10.43 9.85
CA TYR A 37 8.97 -11.02 11.07
C TYR A 37 8.03 -10.06 11.81
N VAL A 38 8.44 -8.81 12.00
CA VAL A 38 7.61 -7.78 12.63
C VAL A 38 6.35 -7.51 11.80
N HIS A 39 6.47 -7.47 10.46
CA HIS A 39 5.33 -7.32 9.58
C HIS A 39 4.33 -8.47 9.73
N GLU A 40 4.81 -9.70 9.83
CA GLU A 40 3.95 -10.88 10.00
C GLU A 40 3.20 -10.85 11.34
N GLN A 41 3.84 -10.41 12.41
CA GLN A 41 3.22 -10.27 13.73
C GLN A 41 2.17 -9.15 13.78
N LEU A 42 2.46 -8.00 13.14
CA LEU A 42 1.56 -6.85 13.13
C LEU A 42 0.45 -6.95 12.08
N THR A 43 0.65 -7.77 11.05
CA THR A 43 -0.33 -7.97 9.99
C THR A 43 -1.34 -9.04 10.42
N GLY A 44 -2.31 -8.66 11.24
CA GLY A 44 -3.47 -9.52 11.49
C GLY A 44 -4.10 -9.90 10.13
N LYS A 45 -4.28 -11.19 9.88
CA LYS A 45 -4.87 -11.72 8.64
C LYS A 45 -6.32 -11.27 8.52
N LYS A 46 -6.54 -10.08 7.95
CA LYS A 46 -7.86 -9.60 7.57
C LYS A 46 -8.03 -9.86 6.08
N ASP A 47 -8.98 -10.71 5.72
CA ASP A 47 -9.34 -10.94 4.33
C ASP A 47 -10.23 -9.80 3.84
N PHE A 48 -9.62 -8.89 3.10
CA PHE A 48 -10.34 -7.83 2.40
C PHE A 48 -10.47 -8.18 0.91
N PRO A 49 -11.58 -7.76 0.26
CA PRO A 49 -11.74 -7.94 -1.18
C PRO A 49 -10.61 -7.22 -1.92
N LYS A 50 -10.12 -7.82 -3.00
CA LYS A 50 -9.11 -7.19 -3.87
C LYS A 50 -9.76 -6.04 -4.63
N PHE A 51 -9.28 -4.84 -4.44
CA PHE A 51 -9.70 -3.64 -5.17
C PHE A 51 -8.50 -2.84 -5.67
N LYS A 52 -8.74 -1.90 -6.55
CA LYS A 52 -7.72 -1.04 -7.17
C LYS A 52 -8.18 0.40 -7.23
N ALA A 53 -7.28 1.30 -7.63
CA ALA A 53 -7.65 2.69 -7.90
C ALA A 53 -8.77 2.76 -8.94
N GLY A 54 -9.78 3.59 -8.66
CA GLY A 54 -10.99 3.75 -9.48
C GLY A 54 -12.19 2.93 -9.02
N ASP A 55 -12.01 1.97 -8.14
CA ASP A 55 -13.11 1.20 -7.58
C ASP A 55 -13.85 2.02 -6.51
N ASN A 56 -15.18 1.85 -6.45
CA ASN A 56 -16.00 2.44 -5.40
C ASN A 56 -16.15 1.43 -4.27
N ILE A 57 -15.70 1.82 -3.09
CA ILE A 57 -15.71 0.97 -1.90
C ILE A 57 -16.41 1.66 -0.73
N THR A 58 -16.90 0.84 0.18
CA THR A 58 -17.37 1.28 1.50
C THR A 58 -16.43 0.73 2.55
N VAL A 59 -15.80 1.59 3.32
CA VAL A 59 -14.93 1.23 4.45
C VAL A 59 -15.72 1.45 5.73
N ASN A 60 -15.94 0.38 6.47
CA ASN A 60 -16.53 0.43 7.81
C ASN A 60 -15.38 0.49 8.82
N TYR A 61 -15.30 1.57 9.57
CA TYR A 61 -14.25 1.75 10.56
C TYR A 61 -14.84 2.05 11.94
N LYS A 62 -14.16 1.53 12.94
CA LYS A 62 -14.53 1.70 14.35
C LYS A 62 -14.00 3.03 14.84
N ILE A 63 -14.88 3.78 15.51
CA ILE A 63 -14.54 4.99 16.24
C ILE A 63 -14.74 4.71 17.72
N ILE A 64 -13.74 4.98 18.51
CA ILE A 64 -13.77 4.84 19.97
C ILE A 64 -13.90 6.25 20.56
N GLU A 65 -14.99 6.52 21.20
CA GLU A 65 -15.30 7.81 21.84
C GLU A 65 -15.49 7.58 23.35
N GLY A 66 -14.43 7.72 24.12
CA GLY A 66 -14.42 7.33 25.55
C GLY A 66 -14.67 5.85 25.72
N ASN A 67 -15.78 5.48 26.38
CA ASN A 67 -16.16 4.08 26.63
C ASN A 67 -17.12 3.50 25.57
N LYS A 68 -17.45 4.26 24.52
CA LYS A 68 -18.37 3.83 23.46
C LYS A 68 -17.63 3.57 22.17
N GLU A 69 -17.95 2.45 21.54
CA GLU A 69 -17.49 2.11 20.20
C GLU A 69 -18.65 2.26 19.21
N ARG A 70 -18.39 2.89 18.08
CA ARG A 70 -19.35 2.95 16.97
C ARG A 70 -18.68 2.66 15.64
N ILE A 71 -19.40 2.04 14.73
CA ILE A 71 -18.96 1.81 13.37
C ILE A 71 -19.45 2.95 12.48
N GLN A 72 -18.54 3.56 11.75
CA GLN A 72 -18.87 4.57 10.75
C GLN A 72 -18.47 4.09 9.36
N SER A 73 -19.40 4.22 8.41
CA SER A 73 -19.17 3.86 7.01
C SER A 73 -18.64 5.06 6.23
N PHE A 74 -17.54 4.85 5.48
CA PHE A 74 -17.00 5.83 4.56
C PHE A 74 -17.06 5.26 3.14
N ARG A 75 -18.04 5.71 2.35
CA ARG A 75 -18.21 5.29 0.96
C ARG A 75 -17.60 6.30 0.02
N GLY A 76 -16.77 5.84 -0.92
CA GLY A 76 -16.15 6.71 -1.91
C GLY A 76 -15.34 5.95 -2.96
N ASP A 77 -14.68 6.71 -3.82
CA ASP A 77 -13.85 6.17 -4.88
C ASP A 77 -12.39 6.12 -4.44
N VAL A 78 -11.71 5.02 -4.73
CA VAL A 78 -10.29 4.85 -4.42
C VAL A 78 -9.45 5.69 -5.37
N ILE A 79 -8.70 6.66 -4.83
CA ILE A 79 -7.80 7.52 -5.60
C ILE A 79 -6.47 6.84 -5.87
N LYS A 80 -5.91 6.18 -4.86
CA LYS A 80 -4.62 5.49 -4.95
C LYS A 80 -4.51 4.37 -3.93
N CYS A 81 -3.72 3.35 -4.28
CA CYS A 81 -3.17 2.38 -3.36
C CYS A 81 -1.65 2.49 -3.42
N GLN A 82 -0.96 2.40 -2.29
CA GLN A 82 0.49 2.48 -2.21
C GLN A 82 1.03 1.66 -1.03
N GLY A 83 2.31 1.29 -1.11
CA GLY A 83 3.00 0.47 -0.10
C GLY A 83 2.71 -1.01 -0.28
N GLU A 84 3.46 -1.82 0.44
CA GLU A 84 3.34 -3.27 0.47
C GLU A 84 3.36 -3.76 1.92
N GLY A 85 2.79 -4.95 2.16
CA GLY A 85 2.73 -5.55 3.49
C GLY A 85 2.05 -4.64 4.51
N SER A 86 2.62 -4.52 5.71
CA SER A 86 2.06 -3.74 6.82
C SER A 86 1.99 -2.23 6.55
N THR A 87 2.80 -1.70 5.61
CA THR A 87 2.79 -0.28 5.24
C THR A 87 1.82 0.06 4.13
N ALA A 88 1.08 -0.94 3.62
CA ALA A 88 0.10 -0.73 2.57
C ALA A 88 -1.02 0.22 3.01
N THR A 89 -1.27 1.23 2.19
CA THR A 89 -2.30 2.25 2.45
C THR A 89 -3.12 2.52 1.20
N PHE A 90 -4.36 2.92 1.38
CA PHE A 90 -5.22 3.36 0.29
C PHE A 90 -5.94 4.65 0.67
N THR A 91 -6.21 5.49 -0.33
CA THR A 91 -6.90 6.76 -0.15
C THR A 91 -8.25 6.70 -0.83
N VAL A 92 -9.30 7.00 -0.08
CA VAL A 92 -10.67 7.05 -0.57
C VAL A 92 -11.15 8.50 -0.58
N ARG A 93 -11.79 8.91 -1.68
CA ARG A 93 -12.39 10.24 -1.85
C ARG A 93 -13.89 10.11 -1.94
N LYS A 94 -14.61 10.94 -1.22
CA LYS A 94 -16.04 11.18 -1.37
C LYS A 94 -16.33 12.66 -1.54
N ILE A 95 -17.44 13.00 -2.12
CA ILE A 95 -17.99 14.35 -2.12
C ILE A 95 -19.06 14.41 -1.06
N SER A 96 -18.93 15.31 -0.09
CA SER A 96 -19.91 15.55 0.96
C SER A 96 -20.22 17.04 0.94
N ASP A 97 -21.49 17.38 0.77
CA ASP A 97 -21.99 18.76 0.75
C ASP A 97 -21.22 19.68 -0.24
N GLY A 98 -20.89 19.14 -1.41
CA GLY A 98 -20.12 19.84 -2.45
C GLY A 98 -18.60 19.87 -2.21
N VAL A 99 -18.13 19.46 -1.04
CA VAL A 99 -16.71 19.42 -0.68
C VAL A 99 -16.12 18.02 -0.91
N GLY A 100 -14.98 17.96 -1.55
CA GLY A 100 -14.23 16.71 -1.74
C GLY A 100 -13.44 16.34 -0.48
N VAL A 101 -13.83 15.28 0.19
CA VAL A 101 -13.16 14.76 1.38
C VAL A 101 -12.34 13.54 1.00
N GLU A 102 -11.05 13.56 1.33
CA GLU A 102 -10.14 12.42 1.15
C GLU A 102 -9.70 11.88 2.51
N ARG A 103 -9.73 10.55 2.63
CA ARG A 103 -9.25 9.86 3.82
C ARG A 103 -8.29 8.76 3.43
N LEU A 104 -7.17 8.71 4.13
CA LEU A 104 -6.15 7.67 3.99
C LEU A 104 -6.41 6.59 5.03
N PHE A 105 -6.41 5.35 4.59
CA PHE A 105 -6.60 4.17 5.43
C PHE A 105 -5.41 3.22 5.28
N PRO A 106 -4.74 2.82 6.37
CA PRO A 106 -3.82 1.68 6.35
C PRO A 106 -4.62 0.39 6.21
N PHE A 107 -4.18 -0.53 5.33
CA PHE A 107 -4.88 -1.80 5.10
C PHE A 107 -5.01 -2.64 6.37
N PHE A 108 -3.96 -2.69 7.16
CA PHE A 108 -3.88 -3.55 8.35
C PHE A 108 -4.25 -2.83 9.64
N SER A 109 -4.91 -1.68 9.56
CA SER A 109 -5.39 -0.97 10.75
C SER A 109 -6.39 -1.81 11.54
N PRO A 110 -6.23 -1.93 12.87
CA PRO A 110 -7.21 -2.63 13.70
C PRO A 110 -8.59 -1.96 13.67
N ASN A 111 -8.62 -0.66 13.38
CA ASN A 111 -9.85 0.13 13.36
C ASN A 111 -10.72 -0.12 12.11
N ILE A 112 -10.20 -0.78 11.07
CA ILE A 112 -11.02 -1.17 9.93
C ILE A 112 -11.73 -2.46 10.29
N ASP A 113 -13.06 -2.41 10.29
CA ASP A 113 -13.92 -3.56 10.53
C ASP A 113 -14.10 -4.38 9.27
N SER A 114 -14.61 -3.76 8.22
CA SER A 114 -14.85 -4.41 6.93
C SER A 114 -14.69 -3.44 5.77
N ILE A 115 -14.42 -4.00 4.59
CA ILE A 115 -14.36 -3.26 3.32
C ILE A 115 -15.29 -3.96 2.35
N VAL A 116 -16.24 -3.21 1.78
CA VAL A 116 -17.19 -3.71 0.78
C VAL A 116 -16.90 -3.07 -0.57
N LEU A 117 -16.69 -3.89 -1.59
CA LEU A 117 -16.57 -3.43 -2.98
C LEU A 117 -17.96 -3.21 -3.57
N ASN A 118 -18.33 -1.95 -3.82
CA ASN A 118 -19.63 -1.60 -4.41
C ASN A 118 -19.62 -1.71 -5.93
N LYS A 119 -18.60 -1.10 -6.57
CA LYS A 119 -18.50 -1.03 -8.03
C LYS A 119 -17.04 -1.09 -8.45
N SER A 120 -16.76 -1.78 -9.54
CA SER A 120 -15.43 -1.80 -10.14
C SER A 120 -15.33 -0.74 -11.23
N GLY A 121 -14.34 0.14 -11.12
CA GLY A 121 -14.14 1.25 -12.04
C GLY A 121 -13.21 0.92 -13.21
N ARG A 122 -13.49 1.50 -14.38
CA ARG A 122 -12.62 1.45 -15.53
C ARG A 122 -11.76 2.71 -15.59
N VAL A 123 -10.49 2.58 -15.22
CA VAL A 123 -9.52 3.68 -15.22
C VAL A 123 -8.23 3.28 -15.95
N ARG A 124 -7.53 4.27 -16.52
CA ARG A 124 -6.26 4.07 -17.24
C ARG A 124 -5.03 4.39 -16.40
N ARG A 125 -5.21 5.00 -15.21
CA ARG A 125 -4.11 5.45 -14.34
C ARG A 125 -4.21 4.76 -12.99
N ALA A 126 -3.06 4.44 -12.40
CA ALA A 126 -2.97 3.88 -11.05
C ALA A 126 -3.21 4.92 -9.94
N ARG A 127 -3.03 6.21 -10.24
CA ARG A 127 -3.28 7.32 -9.32
C ARG A 127 -4.19 8.35 -9.97
N LEU A 128 -5.31 8.65 -9.32
CA LEU A 128 -6.42 9.43 -9.89
C LEU A 128 -6.47 10.86 -9.34
N TYR A 129 -5.31 11.52 -9.23
CA TYR A 129 -5.25 12.89 -8.68
C TYR A 129 -6.05 13.91 -9.49
N TYR A 130 -6.26 13.66 -10.78
CA TYR A 130 -7.10 14.50 -11.63
C TYR A 130 -8.57 14.59 -11.16
N GLN A 131 -9.02 13.65 -10.34
CA GLN A 131 -10.37 13.68 -9.75
C GLN A 131 -10.58 14.86 -8.80
N ARG A 132 -9.51 15.43 -8.26
CA ARG A 132 -9.58 16.59 -7.35
C ARG A 132 -10.14 17.82 -8.02
N GLY A 133 -9.80 18.02 -9.30
CA GLY A 133 -10.28 19.15 -10.10
C GLY A 133 -11.60 18.90 -10.84
N ARG A 134 -12.24 17.74 -10.64
CA ARG A 134 -13.48 17.38 -11.31
C ARG A 134 -14.65 17.36 -10.36
N SER A 135 -15.81 17.84 -10.85
CA SER A 135 -17.06 17.83 -10.10
C SER A 135 -18.25 17.36 -10.95
N GLY A 136 -19.33 16.98 -10.34
CA GLY A 136 -20.57 16.58 -11.02
C GLY A 136 -20.38 15.37 -11.95
N LYS A 137 -20.87 15.47 -13.18
CA LYS A 137 -20.84 14.38 -14.17
C LYS A 137 -19.43 13.99 -14.59
N SER A 138 -18.49 14.96 -14.68
CA SER A 138 -17.09 14.71 -15.09
C SER A 138 -16.27 13.94 -14.05
N ALA A 139 -16.69 13.95 -12.78
CA ALA A 139 -16.07 13.20 -11.70
C ALA A 139 -16.52 11.73 -11.63
N ARG A 140 -17.56 11.35 -12.36
CA ARG A 140 -18.05 9.96 -12.32
C ARG A 140 -17.09 9.03 -13.05
N ILE A 141 -16.65 7.99 -12.36
CA ILE A 141 -15.83 6.91 -12.93
C ILE A 141 -16.76 5.92 -13.64
N GLN A 142 -16.44 5.57 -14.88
CA GLN A 142 -17.18 4.57 -15.62
C GLN A 142 -17.03 3.20 -14.97
N GLU A 143 -18.14 2.50 -14.81
CA GLU A 143 -18.15 1.14 -14.28
C GLU A 143 -17.60 0.16 -15.33
N LYS A 144 -16.76 -0.76 -14.88
CA LYS A 144 -16.31 -1.87 -15.69
C LYS A 144 -17.47 -2.86 -15.82
N LYS A 145 -18.05 -2.97 -17.02
CA LYS A 145 -19.06 -4.02 -17.27
C LYS A 145 -18.44 -5.38 -16.93
N ARG A 146 -19.04 -6.13 -16.01
CA ARG A 146 -18.72 -7.54 -15.84
C ARG A 146 -19.02 -8.21 -17.18
N ALA A 147 -18.05 -8.90 -17.76
CA ALA A 147 -18.38 -9.88 -18.76
C ALA A 147 -19.37 -10.84 -18.07
N LEU A 148 -20.58 -10.94 -18.62
CA LEU A 148 -21.51 -11.99 -18.21
C LEU A 148 -20.74 -13.28 -18.47
N GLU A 149 -20.36 -13.99 -17.41
CA GLU A 149 -19.97 -15.39 -17.52
C GLU A 149 -21.23 -16.08 -18.07
N THR A 150 -21.21 -16.32 -19.37
CA THR A 150 -22.15 -17.24 -20.00
C THR A 150 -21.86 -18.61 -19.40
N ALA A 151 -22.76 -19.03 -18.51
CA ALA A 151 -22.84 -20.38 -17.99
C ALA A 151 -23.06 -21.37 -19.14
#